data_762667ce7661f215613573a6a166d49b
#
_entry.id   762667ce7661f215613573a6a166d49b
#
_cell.length_a   1.000
_cell.length_b   1.000
_cell.length_c   1.000
_cell.angle_alpha   90.00
_cell.angle_beta   90.00
_cell.angle_gamma   90.00
#
_symmetry.space_group_name_H-M   'P 1'
#
loop_
_entity.id
_entity.type
_entity.pdbx_description
1 polymer ?
#
loop_
_entity_poly.entity_id
_entity_poly.type
_entity_poly.pdbx_seq_one_letter_code
_entity_poly.pdbx_strand_id
1 'polypeptide(L)'
;MEEINLRDLLAYFKKHLILFVTFVVLVVAGGTFYTIFVQKPEYKAQATVILSSDKSKNTVQNEINANKNLIDTYTEVVKSHRVLDRVKREMLIDDSYEQLVKKINVSSLKDTEIISISVVDANHYHAFELANSIAEVFTSEIGLIYNDKSVNVLDRAVEPQKPYNVDVVKQEAIYLAAGIVLATAIIFLMFYFDRTIKTTEQIEQLFKLPIFGKVRKLETEKQKEKRKKEAEKRAKKEAKQAIKLEKQQEKLAKKLAREEAKKALELETEEVESEESDETESETEEKTEEAPVKKVVEIKAVGRKIIAEEKALQEKLAAEKEAEEAEIDETESDEIDEDSELVLRDNPKSKVSEDFRTIRTSLYFSLNSKKSNTVLITSSTPNEGKSFIASNLAVAFAKTQKKVLLIDCDMRLGRQHEIFALSNKAGLSNLLAENEAKTYEKYIQKTTVKNLNVITRGVVPPNPSELLDSSDMEELLSEAKEKYDYIILDGTPLDGLSDSLILAKKTDRTVVVCSANITTIEDLQNSKKALEAIDVKVSGIVLNRTVDERRGDYYNKYYSY
;
A
#
# COMPACT_ATOMS: atom_id res chain seq x y z
N MET A 1 9.68 23.17 7.64
CA MET A 1 9.28 21.80 8.00
C MET A 1 8.17 21.46 7.03
N GLU A 2 8.41 20.51 6.11
CA GLU A 2 7.35 20.05 5.20
C GLU A 2 6.27 19.38 6.05
N GLU A 3 5.04 19.80 5.88
CA GLU A 3 3.88 19.16 6.52
C GLU A 3 3.79 17.72 6.01
N ILE A 4 3.92 16.76 6.92
CA ILE A 4 3.81 15.34 6.59
C ILE A 4 2.37 15.08 6.13
N ASN A 5 2.19 14.82 4.84
CA ASN A 5 0.88 14.48 4.30
C ASN A 5 0.51 13.05 4.71
N LEU A 6 -0.51 12.93 5.55
CA LEU A 6 -0.97 11.65 6.08
C LEU A 6 -1.40 10.65 4.98
N ARG A 7 -1.86 11.15 3.82
CA ARG A 7 -2.22 10.29 2.67
C ARG A 7 -0.99 9.64 2.05
N ASP A 8 0.11 10.37 1.94
CA ASP A 8 1.36 9.86 1.37
C ASP A 8 1.99 8.84 2.30
N LEU A 9 1.94 9.06 3.61
CA LEU A 9 2.37 8.10 4.62
C LEU A 9 1.57 6.79 4.53
N LEU A 10 0.23 6.87 4.40
CA LEU A 10 -0.62 5.69 4.26
C LEU A 10 -0.38 4.95 2.93
N ALA A 11 -0.13 5.68 1.84
CA ALA A 11 0.21 5.07 0.55
C ALA A 11 1.56 4.36 0.61
N TYR A 12 2.55 4.96 1.29
CA TYR A 12 3.86 4.37 1.52
C TYR A 12 3.78 3.11 2.38
N PHE A 13 2.98 3.15 3.44
CA PHE A 13 2.72 1.99 4.30
C PHE A 13 2.10 0.82 3.52
N LYS A 14 1.08 1.10 2.66
CA LYS A 14 0.48 0.07 1.79
C LYS A 14 1.49 -0.55 0.82
N LYS A 15 2.40 0.25 0.29
CA LYS A 15 3.46 -0.22 -0.62
C LYS A 15 4.40 -1.21 0.09
N HIS A 16 4.69 -0.98 1.37
CA HIS A 16 5.62 -1.78 2.18
C HIS A 16 4.93 -2.76 3.15
N LEU A 17 3.63 -3.06 2.94
CA LEU A 17 2.85 -3.94 3.83
C LEU A 17 3.46 -5.35 3.96
N ILE A 18 4.01 -5.90 2.89
CA ILE A 18 4.66 -7.23 2.91
C ILE A 18 5.89 -7.18 3.83
N LEU A 19 6.71 -6.14 3.73
CA LEU A 19 7.88 -5.94 4.61
C LEU A 19 7.43 -5.80 6.07
N PHE A 20 6.36 -5.04 6.34
CA PHE A 20 5.77 -4.89 7.66
C PHE A 20 5.39 -6.25 8.27
N VAL A 21 4.60 -7.05 7.54
CA VAL A 21 4.13 -8.36 8.01
C VAL A 21 5.31 -9.31 8.21
N THR A 22 6.27 -9.33 7.28
CA THR A 22 7.47 -10.18 7.40
C THR A 22 8.27 -9.84 8.65
N PHE A 23 8.45 -8.56 8.95
CA PHE A 23 9.21 -8.11 10.13
C PHE A 23 8.48 -8.47 11.44
N VAL A 24 7.16 -8.27 11.51
CA VAL A 24 6.35 -8.67 12.67
C VAL A 24 6.45 -10.17 12.90
N VAL A 25 6.34 -10.99 11.85
CA VAL A 25 6.47 -12.46 11.94
C VAL A 25 7.87 -12.87 12.44
N LEU A 26 8.92 -12.20 11.97
CA LEU A 26 10.29 -12.47 12.44
C LEU A 26 10.47 -12.15 13.92
N VAL A 27 9.92 -11.03 14.41
CA VAL A 27 9.99 -10.66 15.84
C VAL A 27 9.23 -11.67 16.71
N VAL A 28 8.03 -12.06 16.31
CA VAL A 28 7.24 -13.08 17.02
C VAL A 28 7.96 -14.41 17.02
N ALA A 29 8.45 -14.88 15.88
CA ALA A 29 9.18 -16.14 15.79
C ALA A 29 10.46 -16.14 16.65
N GLY A 30 11.22 -15.03 16.65
CA GLY A 30 12.40 -14.85 17.49
C GLY A 30 12.05 -14.84 18.99
N GLY A 31 10.97 -14.17 19.37
CA GLY A 31 10.45 -14.16 20.74
C GLY A 31 10.00 -15.54 21.21
N THR A 32 9.24 -16.26 20.37
CA THR A 32 8.81 -17.64 20.64
C THR A 32 10.00 -18.56 20.81
N PHE A 33 10.99 -18.45 19.91
CA PHE A 33 12.24 -19.22 20.02
C PHE A 33 12.95 -18.94 21.36
N TYR A 34 13.06 -17.67 21.75
CA TYR A 34 13.65 -17.28 23.04
C TYR A 34 12.89 -17.89 24.22
N THR A 35 11.56 -17.80 24.21
CA THR A 35 10.70 -18.34 25.28
C THR A 35 10.84 -19.86 25.42
N ILE A 36 10.92 -20.60 24.31
CA ILE A 36 10.95 -22.07 24.34
C ILE A 36 12.36 -22.61 24.63
N PHE A 37 13.40 -22.02 24.03
CA PHE A 37 14.75 -22.62 24.04
C PHE A 37 15.72 -21.93 24.99
N VAL A 38 15.51 -20.66 25.33
CA VAL A 38 16.47 -19.89 26.14
C VAL A 38 15.95 -19.62 27.54
N GLN A 39 14.66 -19.34 27.68
CA GLN A 39 14.08 -19.02 28.98
C GLN A 39 13.93 -20.27 29.83
N LYS A 40 14.63 -20.31 30.97
CA LYS A 40 14.50 -21.41 31.95
C LYS A 40 13.17 -21.31 32.67
N PRO A 41 12.39 -22.38 32.75
CA PRO A 41 11.14 -22.38 33.51
C PRO A 41 11.43 -22.23 34.99
N GLU A 42 10.68 -21.38 35.68
CA GLU A 42 10.68 -21.19 37.11
C GLU A 42 9.30 -21.49 37.68
N TYR A 43 9.25 -22.19 38.77
CA TYR A 43 8.02 -22.60 39.44
C TYR A 43 7.87 -21.87 40.76
N LYS A 44 6.69 -21.31 41.02
CA LYS A 44 6.38 -20.59 42.24
C LYS A 44 5.41 -21.40 43.08
N ALA A 45 5.80 -21.71 44.30
CA ALA A 45 4.97 -22.33 45.31
C ALA A 45 4.74 -21.34 46.45
N GLN A 46 3.60 -21.40 47.10
CA GLN A 46 3.19 -20.45 48.14
C GLN A 46 2.55 -21.18 49.31
N ALA A 47 3.09 -21.00 50.52
CA ALA A 47 2.49 -21.40 51.77
C ALA A 47 2.01 -20.15 52.53
N THR A 48 0.92 -20.29 53.28
CA THR A 48 0.40 -19.20 54.12
C THR A 48 0.44 -19.56 55.60
N VAL A 49 0.81 -18.59 56.40
CA VAL A 49 0.91 -18.70 57.87
C VAL A 49 0.04 -17.64 58.51
N ILE A 50 -0.79 -17.99 59.46
CA ILE A 50 -1.66 -17.08 60.21
C ILE A 50 -1.09 -16.81 61.60
N LEU A 51 -1.14 -15.53 62.00
CA LEU A 51 -0.83 -15.07 63.34
C LEU A 51 -2.13 -15.10 64.14
N SER A 52 -2.26 -16.00 65.10
CA SER A 52 -3.42 -16.09 65.99
C SER A 52 -3.20 -15.22 67.23
N SER A 53 -3.89 -14.11 67.32
CA SER A 53 -3.86 -13.26 68.53
C SER A 53 -4.69 -13.88 69.63
N ASP A 54 -4.12 -14.07 70.81
CA ASP A 54 -4.86 -14.54 71.98
C ASP A 54 -5.80 -13.41 72.48
N LYS A 55 -7.09 -13.60 72.42
CA LYS A 55 -8.13 -12.61 72.71
C LYS A 55 -8.27 -12.26 74.18
N SER A 56 -7.20 -11.91 74.84
CA SER A 56 -7.21 -11.45 76.25
C SER A 56 -6.40 -10.19 76.42
N LYS A 57 -7.09 -9.06 76.37
CA LYS A 57 -6.74 -7.69 76.73
C LYS A 57 -6.40 -6.70 75.61
N ASN A 58 -7.29 -5.71 75.49
CA ASN A 58 -7.14 -4.30 75.09
C ASN A 58 -7.38 -3.90 73.60
N THR A 59 -8.33 -2.95 73.49
CA THR A 59 -8.57 -1.87 72.48
C THR A 59 -8.08 -2.06 71.06
N VAL A 60 -9.00 -2.28 70.15
CA VAL A 60 -8.91 -2.62 68.72
C VAL A 60 -8.02 -1.68 67.88
N GLN A 61 -7.81 -0.43 68.26
CA GLN A 61 -7.10 0.55 67.44
C GLN A 61 -5.58 0.49 67.59
N ASN A 62 -5.05 0.05 68.73
CA ASN A 62 -3.60 -0.09 68.98
C ASN A 62 -3.06 -1.45 68.47
N GLU A 63 -3.92 -2.41 68.32
CA GLU A 63 -3.53 -3.75 67.82
C GLU A 63 -3.19 -3.75 66.33
N ILE A 64 -3.88 -2.96 65.50
CA ILE A 64 -3.65 -2.93 64.03
C ILE A 64 -2.25 -2.37 63.70
N ASN A 65 -1.78 -1.34 64.42
CA ASN A 65 -0.46 -0.77 64.19
C ASN A 65 0.66 -1.65 64.80
N ALA A 66 0.39 -2.32 65.94
CA ALA A 66 1.32 -3.28 66.53
C ALA A 66 1.47 -4.51 65.63
N ASN A 67 0.40 -4.99 65.01
CA ASN A 67 0.45 -6.12 64.10
C ASN A 67 1.21 -5.84 62.79
N LYS A 68 1.17 -4.60 62.27
CA LYS A 68 2.00 -4.21 61.10
C LYS A 68 3.49 -4.32 61.39
N ASN A 69 3.94 -3.81 62.52
CA ASN A 69 5.35 -3.92 62.92
C ASN A 69 5.79 -5.36 63.19
N LEU A 70 4.87 -6.22 63.66
CA LEU A 70 5.11 -7.65 63.82
C LEU A 70 5.27 -8.39 62.50
N ILE A 71 4.52 -8.01 61.45
CA ILE A 71 4.63 -8.62 60.12
C ILE A 71 6.01 -8.38 59.51
N ASP A 72 6.52 -7.15 59.57
CA ASP A 72 7.86 -6.83 59.09
C ASP A 72 8.91 -7.62 59.88
N THR A 73 8.77 -7.72 61.22
CA THR A 73 9.65 -8.53 62.06
C THR A 73 9.61 -10.02 61.65
N TYR A 74 8.44 -10.56 61.45
CA TYR A 74 8.30 -11.97 61.04
C TYR A 74 8.83 -12.23 59.64
N THR A 75 8.70 -11.27 58.73
CA THR A 75 9.30 -11.35 57.38
C THR A 75 10.82 -11.47 57.47
N GLU A 76 11.45 -10.71 58.36
CA GLU A 76 12.90 -10.80 58.61
C GLU A 76 13.28 -12.11 59.34
N VAL A 77 12.43 -12.58 60.25
CA VAL A 77 12.70 -13.89 60.94
C VAL A 77 12.61 -15.03 59.95
N VAL A 78 11.66 -15.06 59.02
CA VAL A 78 11.59 -16.11 57.98
C VAL A 78 12.88 -16.16 57.15
N LYS A 79 13.47 -15.03 56.84
CA LYS A 79 14.73 -14.92 56.10
C LYS A 79 15.98 -15.03 56.95
N SER A 80 15.86 -15.18 58.28
CA SER A 80 17.01 -15.27 59.17
C SER A 80 17.83 -16.53 58.98
N HIS A 81 19.12 -16.45 59.30
CA HIS A 81 20.03 -17.63 59.38
C HIS A 81 19.45 -18.75 60.24
N ARG A 82 18.79 -18.40 61.35
CA ARG A 82 18.22 -19.36 62.27
C ARG A 82 17.17 -20.27 61.60
N VAL A 83 16.30 -19.72 60.78
CA VAL A 83 15.27 -20.46 60.05
C VAL A 83 15.88 -21.16 58.84
N LEU A 84 16.61 -20.42 58.00
CA LEU A 84 17.07 -20.96 56.69
C LEU A 84 18.19 -22.01 56.87
N ASP A 85 19.09 -21.89 57.85
CA ASP A 85 20.10 -22.92 58.12
C ASP A 85 19.49 -24.19 58.70
N ARG A 86 18.36 -24.06 59.42
CA ARG A 86 17.60 -25.23 59.90
C ARG A 86 16.87 -25.91 58.72
N VAL A 87 16.19 -25.17 57.87
CA VAL A 87 15.60 -25.71 56.64
C VAL A 87 16.63 -26.42 55.77
N LYS A 88 17.79 -25.80 55.61
CA LYS A 88 18.91 -26.36 54.86
C LYS A 88 19.35 -27.71 55.39
N ARG A 89 19.43 -27.85 56.68
CA ARG A 89 19.81 -29.14 57.36
C ARG A 89 18.72 -30.18 57.22
N GLU A 90 17.45 -29.81 57.39
CA GLU A 90 16.31 -30.75 57.30
C GLU A 90 16.08 -31.28 55.89
N MET A 91 16.27 -30.42 54.89
CA MET A 91 16.06 -30.81 53.47
C MET A 91 17.33 -31.22 52.73
N LEU A 92 18.51 -31.19 53.39
CA LEU A 92 19.82 -31.53 52.81
C LEU A 92 20.13 -30.70 51.54
N ILE A 93 19.87 -29.40 51.58
CA ILE A 93 20.09 -28.50 50.45
C ILE A 93 21.53 -27.96 50.46
N ASP A 94 22.18 -27.97 49.26
CA ASP A 94 23.55 -27.46 49.08
C ASP A 94 23.58 -25.94 48.75
N ASP A 95 22.44 -25.29 48.49
CA ASP A 95 22.34 -23.84 48.22
C ASP A 95 22.99 -23.03 49.36
N SER A 96 23.67 -21.94 49.01
CA SER A 96 24.14 -20.97 49.99
C SER A 96 22.97 -20.19 50.60
N TYR A 97 23.17 -19.64 51.78
CA TYR A 97 22.16 -18.77 52.42
C TYR A 97 21.67 -17.66 51.48
N GLU A 98 22.60 -17.01 50.78
CA GLU A 98 22.27 -15.91 49.85
C GLU A 98 21.46 -16.39 48.64
N GLN A 99 21.67 -17.64 48.17
CA GLN A 99 20.88 -18.24 47.11
C GLN A 99 19.46 -18.55 47.57
N LEU A 100 19.30 -19.09 48.77
CA LEU A 100 17.98 -19.35 49.37
C LEU A 100 17.18 -18.06 49.58
N VAL A 101 17.80 -17.02 50.15
CA VAL A 101 17.13 -15.73 50.34
C VAL A 101 16.61 -15.14 49.04
N LYS A 102 17.33 -15.29 47.90
CA LYS A 102 16.89 -14.81 46.59
C LYS A 102 15.67 -15.58 46.03
N LYS A 103 15.55 -16.88 46.41
CA LYS A 103 14.42 -17.72 45.99
C LYS A 103 13.14 -17.45 46.81
N ILE A 104 13.26 -16.79 47.98
CA ILE A 104 12.18 -16.64 48.97
C ILE A 104 11.65 -15.20 48.93
N ASN A 105 10.35 -15.08 48.70
CA ASN A 105 9.66 -13.80 48.86
C ASN A 105 8.57 -13.95 49.93
N VAL A 106 8.64 -13.08 50.93
CA VAL A 106 7.70 -13.04 52.06
C VAL A 106 6.92 -11.75 51.99
N SER A 107 5.62 -11.84 52.06
CA SER A 107 4.73 -10.67 52.00
C SER A 107 3.47 -10.87 52.87
N SER A 108 2.94 -9.80 53.38
CA SER A 108 1.62 -9.82 54.03
C SER A 108 0.49 -9.83 52.98
N LEU A 109 -0.58 -10.53 53.28
CA LEU A 109 -1.76 -10.55 52.42
C LEU A 109 -2.69 -9.39 52.79
N LYS A 110 -2.63 -8.26 52.08
CA LYS A 110 -3.54 -7.11 52.18
C LYS A 110 -3.96 -6.71 53.58
N ASP A 111 -3.03 -6.24 54.39
CA ASP A 111 -3.30 -5.75 55.78
C ASP A 111 -3.98 -6.78 56.69
N THR A 112 -3.82 -8.06 56.42
CA THR A 112 -4.29 -9.15 57.26
C THR A 112 -3.17 -9.75 58.09
N GLU A 113 -3.52 -10.53 59.10
CA GLU A 113 -2.56 -11.28 59.95
C GLU A 113 -1.99 -12.52 59.25
N ILE A 114 -2.10 -12.59 57.91
CA ILE A 114 -1.64 -13.72 57.13
C ILE A 114 -0.34 -13.34 56.41
N ILE A 115 0.70 -14.13 56.62
CA ILE A 115 1.98 -14.02 55.98
C ILE A 115 2.02 -15.08 54.84
N SER A 116 2.32 -14.60 53.65
CA SER A 116 2.53 -15.44 52.48
C SER A 116 4.02 -15.67 52.26
N ILE A 117 4.46 -16.91 52.30
CA ILE A 117 5.83 -17.36 52.03
C ILE A 117 5.80 -17.98 50.61
N SER A 118 6.41 -17.28 49.65
CA SER A 118 6.51 -17.76 48.26
C SER A 118 7.93 -18.14 47.96
N VAL A 119 8.12 -19.30 47.34
CA VAL A 119 9.41 -19.80 46.88
C VAL A 119 9.39 -19.95 45.37
N VAL A 120 10.43 -19.48 44.71
CA VAL A 120 10.64 -19.64 43.27
C VAL A 120 11.85 -20.49 43.04
N ASP A 121 11.68 -21.63 42.33
CA ASP A 121 12.76 -22.57 42.00
C ASP A 121 12.60 -23.11 40.56
N ALA A 122 13.70 -23.56 39.99
CA ALA A 122 13.71 -24.21 38.68
C ALA A 122 13.02 -25.60 38.69
N ASN A 123 12.91 -26.23 39.83
CA ASN A 123 12.25 -27.50 40.03
C ASN A 123 10.93 -27.32 40.78
N HIS A 124 9.81 -27.77 40.19
CA HIS A 124 8.47 -27.63 40.74
C HIS A 124 8.30 -28.34 42.08
N TYR A 125 8.90 -29.53 42.21
CA TYR A 125 8.87 -30.32 43.43
C TYR A 125 9.66 -29.63 44.55
N HIS A 126 10.84 -29.13 44.24
CA HIS A 126 11.68 -28.42 45.21
C HIS A 126 11.06 -27.11 45.70
N ALA A 127 10.37 -26.39 44.80
CA ALA A 127 9.68 -25.12 45.14
C ALA A 127 8.61 -25.32 46.23
N PHE A 128 7.75 -26.36 46.11
CA PHE A 128 6.67 -26.53 47.07
C PHE A 128 7.16 -27.17 48.40
N GLU A 129 8.12 -28.11 48.34
CA GLU A 129 8.69 -28.67 49.56
C GLU A 129 9.44 -27.62 50.36
N LEU A 130 10.22 -26.77 49.71
CA LEU A 130 10.97 -25.72 50.35
C LEU A 130 10.01 -24.66 50.98
N ALA A 131 8.92 -24.31 50.30
CA ALA A 131 7.92 -23.39 50.87
C ALA A 131 7.25 -23.96 52.11
N ASN A 132 6.92 -25.26 52.11
CA ASN A 132 6.31 -25.95 53.25
C ASN A 132 7.30 -26.09 54.40
N SER A 133 8.53 -26.50 54.14
CA SER A 133 9.56 -26.64 55.15
C SER A 133 9.88 -25.30 55.82
N ILE A 134 9.96 -24.20 55.04
CA ILE A 134 10.15 -22.86 55.61
C ILE A 134 8.99 -22.48 56.51
N ALA A 135 7.74 -22.74 56.12
CA ALA A 135 6.56 -22.41 56.90
C ALA A 135 6.52 -23.20 58.22
N GLU A 136 6.85 -24.50 58.19
CA GLU A 136 6.91 -25.38 59.37
C GLU A 136 8.04 -24.98 60.32
N VAL A 137 9.26 -24.81 59.82
CA VAL A 137 10.41 -24.37 60.62
C VAL A 137 10.18 -23.00 61.22
N PHE A 138 9.67 -22.05 60.44
CA PHE A 138 9.32 -20.72 60.92
C PHE A 138 8.30 -20.77 62.07
N THR A 139 7.22 -21.52 61.93
CA THR A 139 6.19 -21.69 62.95
C THR A 139 6.79 -22.33 64.24
N SER A 140 7.66 -23.33 64.08
CA SER A 140 8.37 -23.94 65.19
C SER A 140 9.34 -22.98 65.92
N GLU A 141 10.14 -22.22 65.15
CA GLU A 141 11.10 -21.27 65.71
C GLU A 141 10.44 -20.08 66.42
N ILE A 142 9.34 -19.58 65.88
CA ILE A 142 8.56 -18.50 66.54
C ILE A 142 7.99 -19.00 67.88
N GLY A 143 7.44 -20.24 67.92
CA GLY A 143 6.99 -20.86 69.14
C GLY A 143 8.07 -20.99 70.21
N LEU A 144 9.32 -21.22 69.83
CA LEU A 144 10.46 -21.27 70.72
C LEU A 144 10.98 -19.88 71.19
N ILE A 145 10.93 -18.86 70.32
CA ILE A 145 11.42 -17.52 70.60
C ILE A 145 10.45 -16.74 71.53
N TYR A 146 9.18 -16.81 71.25
CA TYR A 146 8.15 -16.01 71.94
C TYR A 146 7.38 -16.80 72.97
N ASN A 147 7.66 -18.08 73.15
CA ASN A 147 6.94 -19.03 74.03
C ASN A 147 5.38 -18.97 73.83
N ASP A 148 4.98 -18.67 72.59
CA ASP A 148 3.60 -18.46 72.19
C ASP A 148 3.28 -19.36 70.99
N LYS A 149 2.13 -20.06 71.09
CA LYS A 149 1.65 -20.99 70.05
C LYS A 149 0.71 -20.26 69.06
N SER A 150 0.86 -18.95 68.94
CA SER A 150 -0.04 -18.11 68.16
C SER A 150 0.20 -18.10 66.64
N VAL A 151 1.24 -18.77 66.15
CA VAL A 151 1.56 -18.84 64.72
C VAL A 151 1.29 -20.28 64.21
N ASN A 152 0.43 -20.39 63.21
CA ASN A 152 0.07 -21.68 62.61
C ASN A 152 0.11 -21.63 61.08
N VAL A 153 0.46 -22.75 60.45
CA VAL A 153 0.35 -22.88 59.00
C VAL A 153 -1.13 -22.89 58.64
N LEU A 154 -1.59 -21.93 57.85
CA LEU A 154 -2.98 -21.81 57.38
C LEU A 154 -3.17 -22.73 56.17
N ASP A 155 -2.38 -22.47 55.10
CA ASP A 155 -2.43 -23.32 53.91
C ASP A 155 -1.00 -23.79 53.56
N ARG A 156 -0.89 -25.06 53.24
CA ARG A 156 0.36 -25.64 52.71
C ARG A 156 0.50 -25.28 51.22
N ALA A 157 1.71 -25.09 50.78
CA ALA A 157 2.01 -24.94 49.39
C ALA A 157 1.62 -26.23 48.63
N VAL A 158 1.07 -26.05 47.44
CA VAL A 158 0.70 -27.10 46.50
C VAL A 158 1.73 -27.12 45.36
N GLU A 159 2.04 -28.30 44.84
CA GLU A 159 2.94 -28.46 43.73
C GLU A 159 2.46 -27.69 42.48
N PRO A 160 3.25 -26.73 41.97
CA PRO A 160 2.84 -25.93 40.81
C PRO A 160 2.92 -26.74 39.53
N GLN A 161 1.79 -26.84 38.82
CA GLN A 161 1.68 -27.63 37.57
C GLN A 161 2.22 -26.89 36.34
N LYS A 162 2.42 -25.56 36.42
CA LYS A 162 2.89 -24.70 35.32
C LYS A 162 3.98 -23.77 35.82
N PRO A 163 4.96 -23.42 34.95
CA PRO A 163 5.97 -22.44 35.28
C PRO A 163 5.31 -21.06 35.49
N TYR A 164 5.83 -20.33 36.46
CA TYR A 164 5.37 -18.99 36.82
C TYR A 164 5.79 -17.90 35.82
N ASN A 165 7.01 -18.03 35.27
CA ASN A 165 7.63 -17.04 34.41
C ASN A 165 7.37 -17.27 32.91
N VAL A 166 6.80 -18.39 32.52
CA VAL A 166 6.53 -18.78 31.12
C VAL A 166 5.02 -18.82 30.88
N ASP A 167 4.42 -17.64 30.66
CA ASP A 167 3.06 -17.54 30.14
C ASP A 167 3.13 -17.26 28.64
N VAL A 168 3.10 -18.33 27.85
CA VAL A 168 3.27 -18.25 26.39
C VAL A 168 2.31 -17.25 25.77
N VAL A 169 1.05 -17.24 26.18
CA VAL A 169 0.03 -16.35 25.61
C VAL A 169 0.33 -14.87 25.86
N LYS A 170 0.75 -14.53 27.07
CA LYS A 170 1.12 -13.14 27.39
C LYS A 170 2.41 -12.73 26.68
N GLN A 171 3.40 -13.60 26.62
CA GLN A 171 4.67 -13.31 25.95
C GLN A 171 4.47 -13.13 24.44
N GLU A 172 3.68 -13.98 23.79
CA GLU A 172 3.32 -13.84 22.37
C GLU A 172 2.60 -12.50 22.10
N ALA A 173 1.69 -12.08 22.96
CA ALA A 173 1.03 -10.79 22.84
C ALA A 173 2.02 -9.61 22.97
N ILE A 174 3.02 -9.72 23.85
CA ILE A 174 4.07 -8.71 24.02
C ILE A 174 4.98 -8.66 22.78
N TYR A 175 5.40 -9.82 22.24
CA TYR A 175 6.22 -9.89 21.03
C TYR A 175 5.49 -9.35 19.81
N LEU A 176 4.19 -9.66 19.69
CA LEU A 176 3.35 -9.11 18.63
C LEU A 176 3.25 -7.57 18.71
N ALA A 177 2.98 -7.04 19.90
CA ALA A 177 2.91 -5.59 20.12
C ALA A 177 4.26 -4.92 19.82
N ALA A 178 5.37 -5.47 20.32
CA ALA A 178 6.71 -4.97 20.05
C ALA A 178 7.05 -5.03 18.55
N GLY A 179 6.70 -6.13 17.87
CA GLY A 179 6.88 -6.29 16.42
C GLY A 179 6.13 -5.24 15.61
N ILE A 180 4.88 -4.94 15.96
CA ILE A 180 4.08 -3.89 15.31
C ILE A 180 4.71 -2.51 15.50
N VAL A 181 5.12 -2.16 16.72
CA VAL A 181 5.74 -0.87 17.02
C VAL A 181 7.06 -0.69 16.26
N LEU A 182 7.94 -1.70 16.31
CA LEU A 182 9.24 -1.67 15.62
C LEU A 182 9.07 -1.61 14.10
N ALA A 183 8.18 -2.42 13.53
CA ALA A 183 7.92 -2.42 12.09
C ALA A 183 7.35 -1.07 11.62
N THR A 184 6.45 -0.47 12.40
CA THR A 184 5.90 0.86 12.11
C THR A 184 6.99 1.93 12.17
N ALA A 185 7.85 1.88 13.17
CA ALA A 185 8.98 2.82 13.32
C ALA A 185 9.96 2.72 12.14
N ILE A 186 10.29 1.52 11.69
CA ILE A 186 11.17 1.29 10.53
C ILE A 186 10.56 1.88 9.27
N ILE A 187 9.27 1.60 8.97
CA ILE A 187 8.60 2.14 7.78
C ILE A 187 8.52 3.67 7.84
N PHE A 188 8.26 4.23 9.02
CA PHE A 188 8.24 5.68 9.21
C PHE A 188 9.61 6.30 8.96
N LEU A 189 10.69 5.69 9.45
CA LEU A 189 12.06 6.14 9.16
C LEU A 189 12.38 6.06 7.67
N MET A 190 12.01 4.97 7.00
CA MET A 190 12.18 4.83 5.55
C MET A 190 11.42 5.93 4.80
N PHE A 191 10.19 6.24 5.21
CA PHE A 191 9.40 7.34 4.62
C PHE A 191 10.05 8.71 4.87
N TYR A 192 10.55 8.95 6.07
CA TYR A 192 11.18 10.22 6.46
C TYR A 192 12.47 10.50 5.68
N PHE A 193 13.25 9.46 5.38
CA PHE A 193 14.50 9.59 4.60
C PHE A 193 14.30 9.47 3.08
N ASP A 194 13.10 9.18 2.61
CA ASP A 194 12.79 9.08 1.18
C ASP A 194 12.68 10.48 0.54
N ARG A 195 13.78 10.92 -0.09
CA ARG A 195 13.88 12.22 -0.79
C ARG A 195 13.59 12.12 -2.29
N THR A 196 12.95 11.05 -2.75
CA THR A 196 12.63 10.90 -4.16
C THR A 196 11.48 11.81 -4.59
N ILE A 197 11.57 12.30 -5.82
CA ILE A 197 10.50 13.09 -6.47
C ILE A 197 9.32 12.16 -6.76
N LYS A 198 8.11 12.56 -6.35
CA LYS A 198 6.89 11.75 -6.52
C LYS A 198 5.88 12.40 -7.43
N THR A 199 5.78 13.71 -7.38
CA THR A 199 4.74 14.47 -8.10
C THR A 199 5.31 15.66 -8.88
N THR A 200 4.53 16.14 -9.84
CA THR A 200 4.86 17.33 -10.63
C THR A 200 4.86 18.60 -9.80
N GLU A 201 3.94 18.67 -8.82
CA GLU A 201 3.79 19.81 -7.92
C GLU A 201 5.04 20.03 -7.07
N GLN A 202 5.71 18.94 -6.62
CA GLN A 202 6.99 19.04 -5.91
C GLN A 202 8.08 19.69 -6.76
N ILE A 203 8.14 19.35 -8.05
CA ILE A 203 9.14 19.92 -8.97
C ILE A 203 8.85 21.43 -9.18
N GLU A 204 7.60 21.81 -9.41
CA GLU A 204 7.20 23.21 -9.61
C GLU A 204 7.50 24.07 -8.38
N GLN A 205 7.18 23.57 -7.19
CA GLN A 205 7.41 24.30 -5.94
C GLN A 205 8.88 24.45 -5.60
N LEU A 206 9.67 23.36 -5.75
CA LEU A 206 11.08 23.35 -5.32
C LEU A 206 12.02 24.01 -6.35
N PHE A 207 11.75 23.83 -7.65
CA PHE A 207 12.69 24.21 -8.69
C PHE A 207 12.21 25.38 -9.55
N LYS A 208 10.91 25.70 -9.52
CA LYS A 208 10.27 26.72 -10.36
C LYS A 208 10.55 26.52 -11.85
N LEU A 209 10.63 25.24 -12.27
CA LEU A 209 10.86 24.85 -13.65
C LEU A 209 9.54 24.46 -14.31
N PRO A 210 9.34 24.78 -15.60
CA PRO A 210 8.13 24.39 -16.32
C PRO A 210 8.11 22.86 -16.51
N ILE A 211 6.93 22.28 -16.35
CA ILE A 211 6.71 20.86 -16.59
C ILE A 211 6.01 20.70 -17.92
N PHE A 212 6.63 19.98 -18.84
CA PHE A 212 6.04 19.69 -20.14
C PHE A 212 4.99 18.58 -20.08
N GLY A 213 5.09 17.70 -19.11
CA GLY A 213 4.10 16.67 -18.85
C GLY A 213 4.64 15.55 -17.98
N LYS A 214 3.75 14.57 -17.77
CA LYS A 214 4.07 13.34 -17.05
C LYS A 214 3.76 12.14 -17.94
N VAL A 215 4.57 11.10 -17.84
CA VAL A 215 4.37 9.83 -18.53
C VAL A 215 4.11 8.74 -17.52
N ARG A 216 3.01 8.02 -17.71
CA ARG A 216 2.62 6.91 -16.84
C ARG A 216 3.56 5.74 -17.02
N LYS A 217 3.75 5.00 -15.92
CA LYS A 217 4.49 3.74 -15.96
C LYS A 217 3.74 2.74 -16.85
N LEU A 218 4.44 2.13 -17.79
CA LEU A 218 3.91 1.01 -18.57
C LEU A 218 3.54 -0.13 -17.61
N GLU A 219 2.31 -0.65 -17.75
CA GLU A 219 1.85 -1.79 -16.97
C GLU A 219 2.47 -3.06 -17.55
N THR A 220 3.06 -3.89 -16.71
CA THR A 220 3.54 -5.22 -17.14
C THR A 220 2.36 -6.16 -17.38
N GLU A 221 2.51 -7.17 -18.23
CA GLU A 221 1.52 -8.21 -18.52
C GLU A 221 0.87 -8.78 -17.24
N LYS A 222 1.69 -9.12 -16.23
CA LYS A 222 1.19 -9.61 -14.94
C LYS A 222 0.31 -8.60 -14.20
N GLN A 223 0.57 -7.30 -14.37
CA GLN A 223 -0.24 -6.24 -13.74
C GLN A 223 -1.56 -6.06 -14.48
N LYS A 224 -1.54 -6.15 -15.81
CA LYS A 224 -2.75 -6.11 -16.67
C LYS A 224 -3.66 -7.29 -16.40
N GLU A 225 -3.11 -8.51 -16.34
CA GLU A 225 -3.87 -9.72 -16.02
C GLU A 225 -4.51 -9.66 -14.62
N LYS A 226 -3.74 -9.15 -13.64
CA LYS A 226 -4.28 -8.91 -12.29
C LYS A 226 -5.40 -7.89 -12.29
N ARG A 227 -5.27 -6.82 -13.09
CA ARG A 227 -6.28 -5.76 -13.23
C ARG A 227 -7.54 -6.28 -13.94
N LYS A 228 -7.39 -7.08 -15.01
CA LYS A 228 -8.52 -7.80 -15.66
C LYS A 228 -9.26 -8.69 -14.65
N LYS A 229 -8.55 -9.51 -13.89
CA LYS A 229 -9.15 -10.37 -12.85
C LYS A 229 -9.82 -9.59 -11.73
N GLU A 230 -9.27 -8.44 -11.32
CA GLU A 230 -9.88 -7.56 -10.32
C GLU A 230 -11.12 -6.84 -10.87
N ALA A 231 -11.09 -6.39 -12.12
CA ALA A 231 -12.23 -5.78 -12.81
C ALA A 231 -13.39 -6.77 -12.95
N GLU A 232 -13.13 -8.01 -13.38
CA GLU A 232 -14.14 -9.07 -13.44
C GLU A 232 -14.74 -9.40 -12.06
N LYS A 233 -13.90 -9.45 -11.02
CA LYS A 233 -14.39 -9.66 -9.66
C LYS A 233 -15.29 -8.51 -9.17
N ARG A 234 -14.98 -7.27 -9.56
CA ARG A 234 -15.82 -6.10 -9.25
C ARG A 234 -17.14 -6.14 -10.00
N ALA A 235 -17.10 -6.37 -11.31
CA ALA A 235 -18.29 -6.51 -12.14
C ALA A 235 -19.22 -7.63 -11.61
N LYS A 236 -18.65 -8.81 -11.28
CA LYS A 236 -19.41 -9.91 -10.63
C LYS A 236 -19.99 -9.51 -9.27
N LYS A 237 -19.32 -8.66 -8.49
CA LYS A 237 -19.82 -8.18 -7.20
C LYS A 237 -20.92 -7.16 -7.38
N GLU A 238 -20.79 -6.24 -8.33
CA GLU A 238 -21.80 -5.23 -8.69
C GLU A 238 -23.05 -5.88 -9.24
N ALA A 239 -22.90 -6.86 -10.14
CA ALA A 239 -24.03 -7.65 -10.66
C ALA A 239 -24.77 -8.40 -9.54
N LYS A 240 -24.05 -9.01 -8.59
CA LYS A 240 -24.68 -9.64 -7.41
C LYS A 240 -25.39 -8.64 -6.51
N GLN A 241 -24.88 -7.41 -6.36
CA GLN A 241 -25.53 -6.36 -5.60
C GLN A 241 -26.79 -5.85 -6.31
N ALA A 242 -26.73 -5.67 -7.63
CA ALA A 242 -27.88 -5.28 -8.46
C ALA A 242 -29.01 -6.30 -8.36
N ILE A 243 -28.73 -7.61 -8.51
CA ILE A 243 -29.71 -8.70 -8.34
C ILE A 243 -30.31 -8.72 -6.91
N LYS A 244 -29.51 -8.40 -5.90
CA LYS A 244 -30.00 -8.35 -4.51
C LYS A 244 -30.93 -7.16 -4.28
N LEU A 245 -30.63 -6.01 -4.90
CA LEU A 245 -31.44 -4.80 -4.84
C LEU A 245 -32.78 -5.02 -5.57
N GLU A 246 -32.74 -5.62 -6.75
CA GLU A 246 -33.93 -5.97 -7.53
C GLU A 246 -34.86 -6.91 -6.77
N LYS A 247 -34.32 -7.97 -6.14
CA LYS A 247 -35.10 -8.86 -5.27
C LYS A 247 -35.68 -8.15 -4.02
N GLN A 248 -35.03 -7.12 -3.52
CA GLN A 248 -35.58 -6.30 -2.43
C GLN A 248 -36.72 -5.41 -2.92
N GLN A 249 -36.59 -4.80 -4.09
CA GLN A 249 -37.63 -3.98 -4.70
C GLN A 249 -38.86 -4.83 -5.07
N GLU A 250 -38.67 -6.04 -5.59
CA GLU A 250 -39.76 -6.97 -5.89
C GLU A 250 -40.53 -7.41 -4.61
N LYS A 251 -39.78 -7.67 -3.51
CA LYS A 251 -40.42 -7.98 -2.22
C LYS A 251 -41.20 -6.80 -1.67
N LEU A 252 -40.71 -5.57 -1.82
CA LEU A 252 -41.36 -4.36 -1.39
C LEU A 252 -42.64 -4.09 -2.22
N ALA A 253 -42.56 -4.24 -3.53
CA ALA A 253 -43.70 -4.13 -4.45
C ALA A 253 -44.80 -5.15 -4.12
N LYS A 254 -44.43 -6.42 -3.87
CA LYS A 254 -45.37 -7.45 -3.44
C LYS A 254 -46.01 -7.16 -2.08
N LYS A 255 -45.28 -6.47 -1.18
CA LYS A 255 -45.83 -6.07 0.14
C LYS A 255 -46.82 -4.92 -0.02
N LEU A 256 -46.50 -3.91 -0.81
CA LEU A 256 -47.39 -2.79 -1.12
C LEU A 256 -48.66 -3.24 -1.83
N ALA A 257 -48.55 -4.12 -2.84
CA ALA A 257 -49.71 -4.68 -3.52
C ALA A 257 -50.65 -5.49 -2.58
N ARG A 258 -50.10 -6.19 -1.58
CA ARG A 258 -50.90 -6.88 -0.53
C ARG A 258 -51.60 -5.91 0.42
N GLU A 259 -50.95 -4.81 0.79
CA GLU A 259 -51.54 -3.76 1.62
C GLU A 259 -52.66 -3.01 0.88
N GLU A 260 -52.46 -2.71 -0.42
CA GLU A 260 -53.50 -2.10 -1.26
C GLU A 260 -54.72 -3.03 -1.46
N ALA A 261 -54.47 -4.32 -1.73
CA ALA A 261 -55.54 -5.30 -1.81
C ALA A 261 -56.31 -5.48 -0.51
N LYS A 262 -55.65 -5.37 0.66
CA LYS A 262 -56.27 -5.44 1.96
C LYS A 262 -57.16 -4.22 2.24
N LYS A 263 -56.68 -3.01 1.89
CA LYS A 263 -57.46 -1.77 1.98
C LYS A 263 -58.66 -1.77 1.04
N ALA A 264 -58.53 -2.32 -0.16
CA ALA A 264 -59.65 -2.45 -1.09
C ALA A 264 -60.74 -3.41 -0.54
N LEU A 265 -60.33 -4.49 0.13
CA LEU A 265 -61.26 -5.43 0.78
C LEU A 265 -61.95 -4.84 2.01
N GLU A 266 -61.25 -3.99 2.79
CA GLU A 266 -61.80 -3.28 3.94
C GLU A 266 -62.82 -2.22 3.48
N LEU A 267 -62.62 -1.56 2.36
CA LEU A 267 -63.57 -0.61 1.75
C LEU A 267 -64.83 -1.33 1.20
N GLU A 268 -64.69 -2.52 0.59
CA GLU A 268 -65.83 -3.33 0.15
C GLU A 268 -66.67 -3.85 1.32
N THR A 269 -66.07 -4.12 2.48
CA THR A 269 -66.84 -4.54 3.68
C THR A 269 -67.56 -3.37 4.36
N GLU A 270 -67.03 -2.16 4.32
CA GLU A 270 -67.72 -0.95 4.80
C GLU A 270 -68.87 -0.52 3.90
N GLU A 271 -68.81 -0.73 2.59
CA GLU A 271 -69.93 -0.47 1.64
C GLU A 271 -71.08 -1.48 1.83
N VAL A 272 -70.78 -2.75 2.16
CA VAL A 272 -71.78 -3.77 2.40
C VAL A 272 -72.52 -3.59 3.76
N GLU A 273 -71.87 -3.07 4.81
CA GLU A 273 -72.46 -2.74 6.09
C GLU A 273 -73.35 -1.45 6.02
N SER A 274 -73.15 -0.57 5.01
CA SER A 274 -74.00 0.61 4.83
C SER A 274 -75.27 0.39 4.00
N GLU A 275 -75.39 -0.75 3.30
CA GLU A 275 -76.58 -1.11 2.50
C GLU A 275 -77.62 -1.96 3.27
N GLU A 276 -77.35 -2.46 4.50
CA GLU A 276 -78.31 -3.23 5.32
C GLU A 276 -79.26 -2.40 6.20
N SER A 277 -79.24 -1.05 6.06
CA SER A 277 -80.12 -0.20 6.97
C SER A 277 -81.24 0.59 6.31
N ASP A 278 -81.67 0.26 5.07
CA ASP A 278 -82.85 0.87 4.48
C ASP A 278 -83.63 -0.13 3.62
N GLU A 279 -84.42 -1.00 4.28
CA GLU A 279 -85.59 -1.68 3.67
C GLU A 279 -86.87 -0.95 4.07
N THR A 280 -87.48 -0.25 3.11
CA THR A 280 -88.94 -0.26 2.90
C THR A 280 -89.30 0.22 1.51
N GLU A 281 -89.99 -0.75 0.81
CA GLU A 281 -91.04 -0.58 -0.26
C GLU A 281 -90.72 0.16 -1.52
N SER A 282 -90.56 -0.51 -2.69
CA SER A 282 -91.66 -0.78 -3.64
C SER A 282 -91.09 -1.23 -5.00
N GLU A 283 -91.67 -2.32 -5.44
CA GLU A 283 -91.99 -2.80 -6.80
C GLU A 283 -91.26 -2.21 -8.07
N THR A 284 -90.88 -3.16 -8.84
CA THR A 284 -90.92 -3.31 -10.35
C THR A 284 -89.66 -3.15 -11.17
N GLU A 285 -89.41 -4.28 -11.87
CA GLU A 285 -88.96 -4.51 -13.21
C GLU A 285 -87.45 -4.35 -13.60
N GLU A 286 -86.93 -5.54 -13.89
CA GLU A 286 -86.04 -5.87 -15.04
C GLU A 286 -84.95 -4.85 -15.51
N LYS A 287 -83.68 -5.20 -15.29
CA LYS A 287 -82.70 -5.44 -16.37
C LYS A 287 -81.30 -5.67 -15.86
N THR A 288 -80.80 -6.87 -16.29
CA THR A 288 -79.46 -7.20 -16.76
C THR A 288 -78.26 -7.12 -15.82
N GLU A 289 -77.87 -8.32 -15.39
CA GLU A 289 -76.53 -8.78 -15.07
C GLU A 289 -75.54 -8.43 -16.20
N GLU A 290 -74.65 -7.43 -16.05
CA GLU A 290 -73.44 -7.30 -16.90
C GLU A 290 -72.28 -6.50 -16.29
N ALA A 291 -72.28 -6.17 -15.02
CA ALA A 291 -71.25 -5.29 -14.42
C ALA A 291 -69.99 -5.96 -13.84
N PRO A 292 -69.98 -7.18 -13.23
CA PRO A 292 -68.76 -7.70 -12.59
C PRO A 292 -67.80 -8.38 -13.58
N VAL A 293 -68.27 -8.85 -14.75
CA VAL A 293 -67.41 -9.61 -15.70
C VAL A 293 -66.48 -8.69 -16.51
N LYS A 294 -66.88 -7.47 -16.83
CA LYS A 294 -66.04 -6.51 -17.57
C LYS A 294 -64.81 -6.02 -16.80
N LYS A 295 -64.93 -5.74 -15.51
CA LYS A 295 -63.79 -5.30 -14.70
C LYS A 295 -62.74 -6.39 -14.48
N VAL A 296 -63.12 -7.65 -14.35
CA VAL A 296 -62.18 -8.78 -14.21
C VAL A 296 -61.44 -9.08 -15.54
N VAL A 297 -62.07 -8.84 -16.68
CA VAL A 297 -61.49 -9.01 -18.01
C VAL A 297 -60.47 -7.89 -18.32
N GLU A 298 -60.75 -6.64 -17.89
CA GLU A 298 -59.84 -5.51 -18.05
C GLU A 298 -58.57 -5.66 -17.17
N ILE A 299 -58.71 -6.10 -15.91
CA ILE A 299 -57.55 -6.33 -15.02
C ILE A 299 -56.66 -7.48 -15.57
N LYS A 300 -57.26 -8.54 -16.10
CA LYS A 300 -56.50 -9.63 -16.79
C LYS A 300 -55.84 -9.16 -18.10
N ALA A 301 -56.43 -8.23 -18.83
CA ALA A 301 -55.86 -7.67 -20.05
C ALA A 301 -54.68 -6.73 -19.75
N VAL A 302 -54.76 -5.90 -18.71
CA VAL A 302 -53.68 -5.03 -18.25
C VAL A 302 -52.50 -5.85 -17.70
N GLY A 303 -52.77 -6.89 -16.91
CA GLY A 303 -51.72 -7.81 -16.43
C GLY A 303 -50.98 -8.54 -17.56
N ARG A 304 -51.69 -8.96 -18.61
CA ARG A 304 -51.05 -9.58 -19.80
C ARG A 304 -50.22 -8.57 -20.61
N LYS A 305 -50.61 -7.30 -20.66
CA LYS A 305 -49.88 -6.24 -21.34
C LYS A 305 -48.57 -5.89 -20.63
N ILE A 306 -48.59 -5.83 -19.32
CA ILE A 306 -47.39 -5.57 -18.46
C ILE A 306 -46.41 -6.73 -18.61
N ILE A 307 -46.83 -7.99 -18.57
CA ILE A 307 -45.98 -9.17 -18.76
C ILE A 307 -45.40 -9.23 -20.18
N ALA A 308 -46.13 -8.79 -21.18
CA ALA A 308 -45.63 -8.73 -22.56
C ALA A 308 -44.60 -7.59 -22.76
N GLU A 309 -44.79 -6.44 -22.10
CA GLU A 309 -43.82 -5.35 -22.14
C GLU A 309 -42.54 -5.67 -21.37
N GLU A 310 -42.64 -6.36 -20.22
CA GLU A 310 -41.48 -6.85 -19.46
C GLU A 310 -40.66 -7.87 -20.28
N LYS A 311 -41.33 -8.77 -20.98
CA LYS A 311 -40.67 -9.77 -21.85
C LYS A 311 -39.99 -9.13 -23.05
N ALA A 312 -40.59 -8.11 -23.67
CA ALA A 312 -40.02 -7.35 -24.75
C ALA A 312 -38.81 -6.46 -24.29
N LEU A 313 -38.83 -5.97 -23.05
CA LEU A 313 -37.72 -5.26 -22.45
C LEU A 313 -36.54 -6.19 -22.11
N GLN A 314 -36.82 -7.39 -21.64
CA GLN A 314 -35.78 -8.41 -21.39
C GLN A 314 -35.14 -8.90 -22.68
N GLU A 315 -35.89 -9.09 -23.76
CA GLU A 315 -35.36 -9.44 -25.08
C GLU A 315 -34.53 -8.30 -25.69
N LYS A 316 -34.92 -7.01 -25.47
CA LYS A 316 -34.12 -5.87 -25.88
C LYS A 316 -32.82 -5.77 -25.12
N LEU A 317 -32.83 -5.97 -23.78
CA LEU A 317 -31.61 -5.98 -22.95
C LEU A 317 -30.69 -7.17 -23.27
N ALA A 318 -31.23 -8.30 -23.67
CA ALA A 318 -30.44 -9.44 -24.11
C ALA A 318 -29.79 -9.16 -25.48
N ALA A 319 -30.53 -8.56 -26.42
CA ALA A 319 -30.00 -8.17 -27.71
C ALA A 319 -28.97 -7.03 -27.66
N GLU A 320 -29.13 -6.07 -26.72
CA GLU A 320 -28.10 -5.05 -26.44
C GLU A 320 -26.83 -5.67 -25.85
N LYS A 321 -26.95 -6.65 -24.96
CA LYS A 321 -25.79 -7.39 -24.44
C LYS A 321 -25.06 -8.23 -25.47
N GLU A 322 -25.79 -8.92 -26.33
CA GLU A 322 -25.19 -9.67 -27.47
C GLU A 322 -24.55 -8.73 -28.50
N ALA A 323 -25.10 -7.53 -28.73
CA ALA A 323 -24.48 -6.50 -29.57
C ALA A 323 -23.23 -5.91 -28.93
N GLU A 324 -23.22 -5.68 -27.60
CA GLU A 324 -22.07 -5.19 -26.86
C GLU A 324 -20.93 -6.23 -26.75
N GLU A 325 -21.28 -7.54 -26.66
CA GLU A 325 -20.33 -8.65 -26.72
C GLU A 325 -19.77 -8.85 -28.12
N ALA A 326 -20.57 -8.65 -29.18
CA ALA A 326 -20.13 -8.72 -30.57
C ALA A 326 -19.23 -7.53 -30.97
N GLU A 327 -19.47 -6.33 -30.43
CA GLU A 327 -18.60 -5.14 -30.62
C GLU A 327 -17.25 -5.26 -29.91
N ILE A 328 -17.18 -6.06 -28.83
CA ILE A 328 -15.93 -6.37 -28.13
C ILE A 328 -15.09 -7.39 -28.92
N ASP A 329 -15.70 -8.31 -29.63
CA ASP A 329 -15.02 -9.38 -30.41
C ASP A 329 -14.45 -8.87 -31.74
N GLU A 330 -15.03 -7.81 -32.35
CA GLU A 330 -14.50 -7.22 -33.61
C GLU A 330 -13.29 -6.28 -33.36
N THR A 331 -12.97 -5.90 -32.10
CA THR A 331 -11.81 -5.06 -31.79
C THR A 331 -10.56 -5.83 -31.34
N GLU A 332 -10.59 -7.16 -31.29
CA GLU A 332 -9.47 -8.02 -30.84
C GLU A 332 -8.54 -8.55 -31.95
N SER A 333 -8.57 -8.05 -33.20
CA SER A 333 -7.74 -8.59 -34.28
C SER A 333 -6.48 -7.79 -34.64
N ASP A 334 -6.12 -6.73 -33.91
CA ASP A 334 -4.77 -6.18 -33.99
C ASP A 334 -3.98 -6.69 -32.77
N GLU A 335 -3.06 -7.64 -32.99
CA GLU A 335 -2.03 -8.03 -32.03
C GLU A 335 -1.21 -6.76 -31.65
N ILE A 336 -1.69 -6.07 -30.62
CA ILE A 336 -1.01 -4.90 -30.07
C ILE A 336 0.20 -5.45 -29.33
N ASP A 337 1.38 -5.21 -29.89
CA ASP A 337 2.66 -5.45 -29.20
C ASP A 337 2.74 -4.51 -27.97
N GLU A 338 2.16 -4.98 -26.88
CA GLU A 338 1.98 -4.21 -25.63
C GLU A 338 3.29 -4.01 -24.88
N ASP A 339 4.35 -4.76 -25.24
CA ASP A 339 5.71 -4.62 -24.69
C ASP A 339 6.57 -3.64 -25.50
N SER A 340 6.05 -3.08 -26.59
CA SER A 340 6.78 -2.15 -27.42
C SER A 340 7.18 -0.87 -26.69
N GLU A 341 8.44 -0.52 -26.77
CA GLU A 341 8.94 0.77 -26.30
C GLU A 341 8.44 1.96 -27.15
N LEU A 342 7.90 1.72 -28.35
CA LEU A 342 7.29 2.73 -29.23
C LEU A 342 5.77 2.82 -29.06
N VAL A 343 5.36 3.15 -27.84
CA VAL A 343 3.94 3.15 -27.44
C VAL A 343 3.05 3.96 -28.39
N LEU A 344 3.53 5.09 -28.87
CA LEU A 344 2.77 5.98 -29.75
C LEU A 344 2.62 5.43 -31.18
N ARG A 345 3.53 4.51 -31.60
CA ARG A 345 3.45 3.76 -32.85
C ARG A 345 2.45 2.63 -32.72
N ASP A 346 2.64 1.80 -31.70
CA ASP A 346 2.00 0.49 -31.59
C ASP A 346 0.68 0.52 -30.81
N ASN A 347 0.54 1.46 -29.87
CA ASN A 347 -0.71 1.65 -29.12
C ASN A 347 -1.15 3.12 -29.09
N PRO A 348 -1.57 3.70 -30.24
CA PRO A 348 -1.87 5.12 -30.37
C PRO A 348 -3.05 5.61 -29.54
N LYS A 349 -3.96 4.72 -29.11
CA LYS A 349 -5.13 5.06 -28.28
C LYS A 349 -4.85 4.92 -26.78
N SER A 350 -3.65 4.51 -26.38
CA SER A 350 -3.32 4.34 -24.96
C SER A 350 -3.25 5.67 -24.23
N LYS A 351 -3.47 5.62 -22.92
CA LYS A 351 -3.29 6.79 -22.04
C LYS A 351 -1.85 7.34 -22.05
N VAL A 352 -0.87 6.46 -22.22
CA VAL A 352 0.54 6.84 -22.35
C VAL A 352 0.78 7.59 -23.64
N SER A 353 0.12 7.20 -24.74
CA SER A 353 0.16 7.93 -26.01
C SER A 353 -0.40 9.35 -25.86
N GLU A 354 -1.45 9.55 -25.08
CA GLU A 354 -1.99 10.88 -24.77
C GLU A 354 -1.02 11.71 -23.92
N ASP A 355 -0.30 11.07 -23.00
CA ASP A 355 0.75 11.74 -22.24
C ASP A 355 1.82 12.35 -23.19
N PHE A 356 2.26 11.57 -24.20
CA PHE A 356 3.22 12.06 -25.20
C PHE A 356 2.64 13.17 -26.10
N ARG A 357 1.37 13.11 -26.45
CA ARG A 357 0.72 14.22 -27.19
C ARG A 357 0.68 15.50 -26.37
N THR A 358 0.44 15.38 -25.07
CA THR A 358 0.47 16.52 -24.13
C THR A 358 1.88 17.10 -24.03
N ILE A 359 2.91 16.27 -23.86
CA ILE A 359 4.32 16.72 -23.81
C ILE A 359 4.71 17.42 -25.11
N ARG A 360 4.41 16.81 -26.26
CA ARG A 360 4.63 17.44 -27.57
C ARG A 360 3.99 18.83 -27.66
N THR A 361 2.76 18.97 -27.21
CA THR A 361 2.03 20.23 -27.28
C THR A 361 2.67 21.28 -26.36
N SER A 362 3.01 20.91 -25.13
CA SER A 362 3.71 21.79 -24.19
C SER A 362 5.08 22.24 -24.73
N LEU A 363 5.84 21.29 -25.27
CA LEU A 363 7.14 21.59 -25.88
C LEU A 363 6.98 22.48 -27.11
N TYR A 364 6.00 22.21 -27.99
CA TYR A 364 5.71 23.03 -29.17
C TYR A 364 5.49 24.50 -28.81
N PHE A 365 4.70 24.79 -27.78
CA PHE A 365 4.48 26.17 -27.34
C PHE A 365 5.70 26.82 -26.67
N SER A 366 6.63 26.03 -26.17
CA SER A 366 7.89 26.54 -25.62
C SER A 366 8.94 26.85 -26.68
N LEU A 367 8.79 26.29 -27.89
CA LEU A 367 9.73 26.48 -29.00
C LEU A 367 9.47 27.83 -29.68
N ASN A 368 10.53 28.47 -30.13
CA ASN A 368 10.42 29.69 -30.92
C ASN A 368 9.91 29.36 -32.33
N SER A 369 9.27 30.34 -32.99
CA SER A 369 8.77 30.22 -34.39
C SER A 369 9.91 30.15 -35.41
N LYS A 370 10.95 29.37 -35.15
CA LYS A 370 12.05 29.13 -36.08
C LYS A 370 11.66 28.09 -37.12
N LYS A 371 12.36 28.09 -38.27
CA LYS A 371 12.17 27.12 -39.36
C LYS A 371 12.46 25.69 -38.87
N SER A 372 13.44 25.52 -38.00
CA SER A 372 13.82 24.26 -37.39
C SER A 372 14.18 24.44 -35.91
N ASN A 373 13.97 23.40 -35.10
CA ASN A 373 14.23 23.41 -33.67
C ASN A 373 15.01 22.16 -33.24
N THR A 374 16.09 22.39 -32.48
CA THR A 374 16.87 21.32 -31.87
C THR A 374 16.51 21.16 -30.39
N VAL A 375 16.24 19.91 -29.97
CA VAL A 375 15.82 19.57 -28.60
C VAL A 375 16.71 18.46 -28.05
N LEU A 376 17.42 18.75 -26.99
CA LEU A 376 18.16 17.74 -26.23
C LEU A 376 17.23 17.11 -25.18
N ILE A 377 17.15 15.80 -25.16
CA ILE A 377 16.53 15.01 -24.10
C ILE A 377 17.65 14.38 -23.28
N THR A 378 17.74 14.76 -22.02
CA THR A 378 18.71 14.24 -21.06
C THR A 378 18.00 13.83 -19.76
N SER A 379 18.74 13.32 -18.79
CA SER A 379 18.20 12.92 -17.48
C SER A 379 19.17 13.27 -16.36
N SER A 380 18.70 13.29 -15.12
CA SER A 380 19.58 13.53 -13.97
C SER A 380 20.53 12.36 -13.76
N THR A 381 19.96 11.11 -13.72
CA THR A 381 20.70 9.88 -13.48
C THR A 381 20.41 8.84 -14.57
N PRO A 382 21.21 7.75 -14.65
CA PRO A 382 20.92 6.65 -15.57
C PRO A 382 19.55 5.99 -15.31
N ASN A 383 18.98 5.35 -16.34
CA ASN A 383 17.74 4.58 -16.26
C ASN A 383 16.46 5.36 -15.92
N GLU A 384 16.42 6.68 -16.07
CA GLU A 384 15.22 7.50 -15.89
C GLU A 384 14.27 7.45 -17.10
N GLY A 385 14.71 6.86 -18.21
CA GLY A 385 13.91 6.66 -19.41
C GLY A 385 14.07 7.73 -20.49
N LYS A 386 15.20 8.46 -20.50
CA LYS A 386 15.51 9.49 -21.53
C LYS A 386 15.29 8.99 -22.96
N SER A 387 15.83 7.82 -23.31
CA SER A 387 15.73 7.26 -24.67
C SER A 387 14.28 6.88 -25.04
N PHE A 388 13.51 6.35 -24.08
CA PHE A 388 12.09 6.09 -24.23
C PHE A 388 11.29 7.38 -24.47
N ILE A 389 11.61 8.46 -23.75
CA ILE A 389 10.98 9.77 -23.95
C ILE A 389 11.38 10.35 -25.31
N ALA A 390 12.67 10.31 -25.67
CA ALA A 390 13.18 10.83 -26.93
C ALA A 390 12.54 10.15 -28.15
N SER A 391 12.48 8.81 -28.17
CA SER A 391 11.89 8.03 -29.25
C SER A 391 10.39 8.30 -29.45
N ASN A 392 9.60 8.25 -28.36
CA ASN A 392 8.15 8.49 -28.46
C ASN A 392 7.82 9.97 -28.76
N LEU A 393 8.61 10.91 -28.27
CA LEU A 393 8.47 12.32 -28.62
C LEU A 393 8.77 12.57 -30.11
N ALA A 394 9.80 11.91 -30.67
CA ALA A 394 10.10 11.95 -32.09
C ALA A 394 8.94 11.41 -32.93
N VAL A 395 8.35 10.27 -32.53
CA VAL A 395 7.13 9.72 -33.15
C VAL A 395 5.96 10.70 -33.03
N ALA A 396 5.80 11.36 -31.85
CA ALA A 396 4.72 12.32 -31.63
C ALA A 396 4.77 13.52 -32.58
N PHE A 397 5.97 14.05 -32.83
CA PHE A 397 6.16 15.14 -33.82
C PHE A 397 5.99 14.65 -35.25
N ALA A 398 6.54 13.48 -35.62
CA ALA A 398 6.41 12.93 -36.97
C ALA A 398 4.95 12.65 -37.37
N LYS A 399 4.12 12.22 -36.44
CA LYS A 399 2.66 12.02 -36.66
C LYS A 399 1.91 13.34 -36.96
N THR A 400 2.49 14.50 -36.71
CA THR A 400 1.92 15.79 -37.15
C THR A 400 2.41 16.24 -38.53
N GLN A 401 2.89 15.31 -39.34
CA GLN A 401 3.44 15.54 -40.70
C GLN A 401 4.70 16.41 -40.73
N LYS A 402 5.39 16.58 -39.61
CA LYS A 402 6.66 17.26 -39.50
C LYS A 402 7.81 16.31 -39.82
N LYS A 403 8.84 16.80 -40.51
CA LYS A 403 10.07 16.06 -40.76
C LYS A 403 10.90 16.06 -39.48
N VAL A 404 11.17 14.89 -38.92
CA VAL A 404 11.89 14.72 -37.67
C VAL A 404 13.14 13.87 -37.88
N LEU A 405 14.24 14.34 -37.32
CA LEU A 405 15.47 13.58 -37.18
C LEU A 405 15.72 13.30 -35.70
N LEU A 406 15.83 12.02 -35.34
CA LEU A 406 16.28 11.59 -34.03
C LEU A 406 17.74 11.15 -34.12
N ILE A 407 18.58 11.70 -33.26
CA ILE A 407 20.03 11.38 -33.24
C ILE A 407 20.34 10.76 -31.87
N ASP A 408 20.87 9.54 -31.87
CA ASP A 408 21.35 8.85 -30.67
C ASP A 408 22.77 9.39 -30.32
N CYS A 409 22.81 10.35 -29.40
CA CYS A 409 24.03 10.99 -28.93
C CYS A 409 24.61 10.32 -27.69
N ASP A 410 23.93 9.30 -27.10
CA ASP A 410 24.52 8.48 -26.07
C ASP A 410 25.44 7.42 -26.70
N MET A 411 26.62 7.82 -27.09
CA MET A 411 27.59 6.91 -27.73
C MET A 411 28.09 5.81 -26.81
N ARG A 412 27.80 5.89 -25.52
CA ARG A 412 28.18 4.88 -24.50
C ARG A 412 27.17 3.76 -24.38
N LEU A 413 25.90 4.11 -24.14
CA LEU A 413 24.81 3.21 -23.85
C LEU A 413 23.55 3.50 -24.67
N GLY A 414 23.68 4.18 -25.82
CA GLY A 414 22.56 4.52 -26.68
C GLY A 414 21.80 3.30 -27.19
N ARG A 415 20.46 3.38 -27.21
CA ARG A 415 19.55 2.26 -27.48
C ARG A 415 18.57 2.53 -28.63
N GLN A 416 18.69 3.63 -29.35
CA GLN A 416 17.74 3.95 -30.41
C GLN A 416 17.71 2.90 -31.53
N HIS A 417 18.84 2.24 -31.79
CA HIS A 417 18.91 1.12 -32.73
C HIS A 417 18.09 -0.11 -32.29
N GLU A 418 18.01 -0.39 -30.99
CA GLU A 418 17.19 -1.45 -30.42
C GLU A 418 15.69 -1.06 -30.51
N ILE A 419 15.36 0.15 -30.04
CA ILE A 419 13.97 0.67 -29.99
C ILE A 419 13.32 0.69 -31.39
N PHE A 420 14.07 1.08 -32.42
CA PHE A 420 13.56 1.16 -33.80
C PHE A 420 13.90 -0.05 -34.67
N ALA A 421 14.57 -1.07 -34.12
CA ALA A 421 15.06 -2.25 -34.83
C ALA A 421 15.92 -1.87 -36.07
N LEU A 422 16.92 -0.98 -35.85
CA LEU A 422 17.81 -0.44 -36.89
C LEU A 422 19.22 -0.99 -36.74
N SER A 423 20.03 -0.85 -37.82
CA SER A 423 21.46 -1.21 -37.78
C SER A 423 22.24 -0.23 -36.93
N ASN A 424 23.18 -0.75 -36.13
CA ASN A 424 24.13 0.07 -35.36
C ASN A 424 25.58 -0.09 -35.82
N LYS A 425 25.80 -0.61 -37.03
CA LYS A 425 27.16 -0.82 -37.60
C LYS A 425 27.85 0.48 -37.94
N ALA A 426 27.12 1.47 -38.37
CA ALA A 426 27.57 2.82 -38.66
C ALA A 426 26.50 3.82 -38.15
N GLY A 427 26.94 4.91 -37.55
CA GLY A 427 26.07 5.92 -36.96
C GLY A 427 26.82 7.21 -36.64
N LEU A 428 26.37 7.94 -35.64
CA LEU A 428 26.90 9.25 -35.25
C LEU A 428 28.40 9.21 -34.95
N SER A 429 28.87 8.22 -34.21
CA SER A 429 30.30 8.09 -33.87
C SER A 429 31.17 7.93 -35.10
N ASN A 430 30.75 7.14 -36.09
CA ASN A 430 31.46 6.97 -37.36
C ASN A 430 31.50 8.28 -38.16
N LEU A 431 30.32 8.91 -38.28
CA LEU A 431 30.17 10.19 -38.99
C LEU A 431 31.15 11.24 -38.46
N LEU A 432 31.19 11.41 -37.13
CA LEU A 432 32.05 12.43 -36.50
C LEU A 432 33.54 12.04 -36.52
N ALA A 433 33.87 10.75 -36.42
CA ALA A 433 35.25 10.28 -36.48
C ALA A 433 35.88 10.36 -37.91
N GLU A 434 35.04 10.25 -38.94
CA GLU A 434 35.44 10.29 -40.36
C GLU A 434 35.36 11.69 -40.95
N ASN A 435 34.96 12.72 -40.18
CA ASN A 435 34.72 14.11 -40.60
C ASN A 435 33.75 14.20 -41.82
N GLU A 436 32.68 13.38 -41.77
CA GLU A 436 31.70 13.27 -42.84
C GLU A 436 30.42 14.08 -42.59
N ALA A 437 30.47 15.16 -41.83
CA ALA A 437 29.29 15.97 -41.45
C ALA A 437 28.45 16.42 -42.67
N LYS A 438 29.09 16.79 -43.77
CA LYS A 438 28.42 17.19 -45.04
C LYS A 438 27.69 16.06 -45.74
N THR A 439 28.07 14.82 -45.45
CA THR A 439 27.48 13.62 -46.07
C THR A 439 26.69 12.77 -45.08
N TYR A 440 26.21 13.41 -44.00
CA TYR A 440 25.49 12.74 -42.93
C TYR A 440 24.30 11.90 -43.41
N GLU A 441 23.76 12.16 -44.58
CA GLU A 441 22.69 11.42 -45.20
C GLU A 441 22.97 9.93 -45.37
N LYS A 442 24.23 9.53 -45.49
CA LYS A 442 24.66 8.13 -45.56
C LYS A 442 24.36 7.36 -44.26
N TYR A 443 24.29 8.07 -43.14
CA TYR A 443 24.07 7.50 -41.81
C TYR A 443 22.61 7.54 -41.38
N ILE A 444 21.77 8.19 -42.20
CA ILE A 444 20.33 8.27 -41.95
C ILE A 444 19.66 6.92 -42.22
N GLN A 445 18.95 6.42 -41.24
CA GLN A 445 18.12 5.24 -41.39
C GLN A 445 16.64 5.65 -41.33
N LYS A 446 15.88 5.16 -42.32
CA LYS A 446 14.40 5.35 -42.35
C LYS A 446 13.75 4.40 -41.37
N THR A 447 12.79 4.92 -40.61
CA THR A 447 11.97 4.10 -39.71
C THR A 447 10.67 3.66 -40.36
N THR A 448 9.94 2.78 -39.69
CA THR A 448 8.56 2.43 -40.05
C THR A 448 7.57 3.58 -39.84
N VAL A 449 7.96 4.62 -39.08
CA VAL A 449 7.16 5.81 -38.84
C VAL A 449 7.41 6.84 -39.95
N LYS A 450 6.34 7.20 -40.68
CA LYS A 450 6.44 8.21 -41.75
C LYS A 450 6.99 9.54 -41.18
N ASN A 451 7.88 10.19 -41.95
CA ASN A 451 8.52 11.48 -41.61
C ASN A 451 9.52 11.41 -40.42
N LEU A 452 9.86 10.23 -39.91
CA LEU A 452 10.86 10.05 -38.87
C LEU A 452 12.07 9.29 -39.43
N ASN A 453 13.23 9.92 -39.34
CA ASN A 453 14.52 9.32 -39.61
C ASN A 453 15.34 9.25 -38.32
N VAL A 454 16.27 8.29 -38.25
CA VAL A 454 17.16 8.08 -37.10
C VAL A 454 18.62 8.01 -37.56
N ILE A 455 19.50 8.64 -36.81
CA ILE A 455 20.94 8.36 -36.83
C ILE A 455 21.21 7.63 -35.50
N THR A 456 21.62 6.37 -35.61
CA THR A 456 22.00 5.54 -34.45
C THR A 456 23.34 5.96 -33.90
N ARG A 457 23.71 5.54 -32.70
CA ARG A 457 25.00 5.93 -32.08
C ARG A 457 26.24 5.46 -32.87
N GLY A 458 26.12 4.32 -33.57
CA GLY A 458 27.26 3.68 -34.25
C GLY A 458 28.12 2.85 -33.29
N VAL A 459 29.39 2.67 -33.67
CA VAL A 459 30.39 1.96 -32.86
C VAL A 459 30.77 2.82 -31.65
N VAL A 460 31.00 2.19 -30.48
CA VAL A 460 31.42 2.92 -29.28
C VAL A 460 32.83 3.50 -29.47
N PRO A 461 32.99 4.83 -29.50
CA PRO A 461 34.30 5.44 -29.69
C PRO A 461 35.06 5.55 -28.36
N PRO A 462 36.39 5.70 -28.37
CA PRO A 462 37.20 5.92 -27.17
C PRO A 462 37.01 7.30 -26.53
N ASN A 463 36.58 8.29 -27.31
CA ASN A 463 36.48 9.71 -26.92
C ASN A 463 35.13 10.36 -27.29
N PRO A 464 34.02 9.91 -26.72
CA PRO A 464 32.68 10.40 -27.07
C PRO A 464 32.52 11.91 -26.89
N SER A 465 32.96 12.46 -25.77
CA SER A 465 32.79 13.88 -25.44
C SER A 465 33.52 14.79 -26.45
N GLU A 466 34.73 14.41 -26.89
CA GLU A 466 35.51 15.18 -27.88
C GLU A 466 34.81 15.18 -29.25
N LEU A 467 34.26 14.04 -29.66
CA LEU A 467 33.47 13.95 -30.89
C LEU A 467 32.22 14.82 -30.86
N LEU A 468 31.51 14.84 -29.74
CA LEU A 468 30.32 15.68 -29.56
C LEU A 468 30.67 17.18 -29.50
N ASP A 469 31.89 17.53 -29.07
CA ASP A 469 32.34 18.93 -29.01
C ASP A 469 32.95 19.41 -30.35
N SER A 470 33.17 18.51 -31.30
CA SER A 470 33.78 18.83 -32.58
C SER A 470 32.98 19.82 -33.43
N SER A 471 33.66 20.48 -34.39
CA SER A 471 33.02 21.29 -35.42
C SER A 471 32.08 20.50 -36.33
N ASP A 472 32.37 19.21 -36.54
CA ASP A 472 31.56 18.32 -37.35
C ASP A 472 30.16 18.12 -36.72
N MET A 473 30.05 18.10 -35.40
CA MET A 473 28.73 18.04 -34.72
C MET A 473 27.92 19.33 -34.95
N GLU A 474 28.57 20.49 -34.98
CA GLU A 474 27.91 21.76 -35.29
C GLU A 474 27.46 21.84 -36.76
N GLU A 475 28.34 21.38 -37.67
CA GLU A 475 28.03 21.31 -39.09
C GLU A 475 26.89 20.34 -39.37
N LEU A 476 26.89 19.14 -38.76
CA LEU A 476 25.79 18.17 -38.83
C LEU A 476 24.46 18.82 -38.41
N LEU A 477 24.42 19.50 -37.25
CA LEU A 477 23.20 20.15 -36.76
C LEU A 477 22.76 21.29 -37.68
N SER A 478 23.71 22.06 -38.27
CA SER A 478 23.42 23.14 -39.21
C SER A 478 22.79 22.60 -40.51
N GLU A 479 23.41 21.59 -41.11
CA GLU A 479 22.89 20.93 -42.32
C GLU A 479 21.52 20.25 -42.09
N ALA A 480 21.37 19.58 -40.95
CA ALA A 480 20.10 18.95 -40.59
C ALA A 480 18.96 19.97 -40.38
N LYS A 481 19.26 21.18 -39.85
CA LYS A 481 18.27 22.25 -39.67
C LYS A 481 17.66 22.75 -40.99
N GLU A 482 18.34 22.58 -42.11
CA GLU A 482 17.80 22.96 -43.42
C GLU A 482 16.73 21.98 -43.94
N LYS A 483 16.80 20.70 -43.51
CA LYS A 483 15.97 19.61 -44.04
C LYS A 483 14.87 19.13 -43.11
N TYR A 484 15.02 19.30 -41.77
CA TYR A 484 14.12 18.82 -40.76
C TYR A 484 13.46 19.96 -39.98
N ASP A 485 12.19 19.79 -39.63
CA ASP A 485 11.46 20.72 -38.76
C ASP A 485 11.90 20.58 -37.29
N TYR A 486 12.21 19.34 -36.87
CA TYR A 486 12.68 19.01 -35.52
C TYR A 486 13.86 18.06 -35.57
N ILE A 487 14.86 18.36 -34.73
CA ILE A 487 16.00 17.49 -34.48
C ILE A 487 16.01 17.18 -33.00
N ILE A 488 15.78 15.92 -32.64
CA ILE A 488 15.76 15.44 -31.27
C ILE A 488 17.06 14.69 -31.00
N LEU A 489 17.77 15.10 -29.95
CA LEU A 489 19.01 14.48 -29.51
C LEU A 489 18.75 13.66 -28.24
N ASP A 490 18.97 12.36 -28.31
CA ASP A 490 18.97 11.49 -27.14
C ASP A 490 20.35 11.54 -26.48
N GLY A 491 20.46 12.32 -25.41
CA GLY A 491 21.73 12.56 -24.70
C GLY A 491 22.04 11.52 -23.63
N THR A 492 23.18 11.70 -22.95
CA THR A 492 23.58 10.95 -21.75
C THR A 492 22.93 11.54 -20.48
N PRO A 493 22.92 10.83 -19.34
CA PRO A 493 22.62 11.44 -18.05
C PRO A 493 23.62 12.58 -17.72
N LEU A 494 23.19 13.54 -16.92
CA LEU A 494 24.02 14.66 -16.47
C LEU A 494 24.95 14.28 -15.30
N ASP A 495 24.66 13.18 -14.60
CA ASP A 495 25.47 12.70 -13.49
C ASP A 495 26.82 12.18 -13.97
N GLY A 496 27.87 12.94 -13.63
CA GLY A 496 29.27 12.59 -13.90
C GLY A 496 29.71 12.59 -15.36
N LEU A 497 28.86 13.05 -16.32
CA LEU A 497 29.17 13.06 -17.75
C LEU A 497 29.04 14.46 -18.35
N SER A 498 30.04 14.85 -19.18
CA SER A 498 30.05 16.14 -19.89
C SER A 498 29.29 16.12 -21.22
N ASP A 499 29.00 14.95 -21.77
CA ASP A 499 28.45 14.75 -23.11
C ASP A 499 27.17 15.57 -23.33
N SER A 500 26.20 15.45 -22.44
CA SER A 500 24.95 16.23 -22.51
C SER A 500 25.11 17.70 -22.18
N LEU A 501 26.11 18.10 -21.39
CA LEU A 501 26.44 19.50 -21.16
C LEU A 501 26.96 20.17 -22.44
N ILE A 502 27.81 19.47 -23.20
CA ILE A 502 28.33 19.92 -24.51
C ILE A 502 27.17 20.09 -25.50
N LEU A 503 26.29 19.07 -25.60
CA LEU A 503 25.12 19.11 -26.48
C LEU A 503 24.13 20.20 -26.11
N ALA A 504 23.94 20.46 -24.82
CA ALA A 504 23.04 21.49 -24.33
C ALA A 504 23.40 22.90 -24.85
N LYS A 505 24.67 23.20 -25.03
CA LYS A 505 25.14 24.46 -25.65
C LYS A 505 24.82 24.56 -27.14
N LYS A 506 24.73 23.44 -27.84
CA LYS A 506 24.51 23.35 -29.29
C LYS A 506 23.04 23.24 -29.68
N THR A 507 22.13 23.16 -28.68
CA THR A 507 20.69 22.96 -28.88
C THR A 507 19.82 24.14 -28.46
N ASP A 508 18.66 24.30 -29.08
CA ASP A 508 17.73 25.41 -28.77
C ASP A 508 16.98 25.19 -27.45
N ARG A 509 16.76 23.91 -27.05
CA ARG A 509 16.05 23.52 -25.83
C ARG A 509 16.67 22.30 -25.18
N THR A 510 16.70 22.30 -23.86
CA THR A 510 17.14 21.17 -23.04
C THR A 510 16.00 20.72 -22.14
N VAL A 511 15.58 19.49 -22.32
CA VAL A 511 14.53 18.82 -21.53
C VAL A 511 15.19 17.80 -20.61
N VAL A 512 14.91 17.90 -19.31
CA VAL A 512 15.41 16.95 -18.32
C VAL A 512 14.30 15.97 -17.97
N VAL A 513 14.59 14.69 -18.12
CA VAL A 513 13.70 13.60 -17.73
C VAL A 513 14.03 13.21 -16.30
N CYS A 514 13.00 13.15 -15.45
CA CYS A 514 13.05 12.64 -14.09
C CYS A 514 12.14 11.42 -13.98
N SER A 515 12.49 10.47 -13.16
CA SER A 515 11.67 9.27 -12.92
C SER A 515 11.02 9.32 -11.54
N ALA A 516 9.70 9.25 -11.47
CA ALA A 516 8.97 9.24 -10.21
C ALA A 516 9.41 8.07 -9.30
N ASN A 517 9.62 8.35 -8.01
CA ASN A 517 10.12 7.42 -6.99
C ASN A 517 11.53 6.82 -7.28
N ILE A 518 12.32 7.46 -8.12
CA ILE A 518 13.71 7.09 -8.44
C ILE A 518 14.60 8.33 -8.32
N THR A 519 14.36 9.37 -9.12
CA THR A 519 15.12 10.63 -9.08
C THR A 519 14.97 11.30 -7.72
N THR A 520 16.08 11.64 -7.09
CA THR A 520 16.05 12.41 -5.85
C THR A 520 15.98 13.91 -6.12
N ILE A 521 15.55 14.67 -5.12
CA ILE A 521 15.57 16.14 -5.17
C ILE A 521 17.00 16.64 -5.39
N GLU A 522 17.99 15.98 -4.80
CA GLU A 522 19.41 16.33 -4.92
C GLU A 522 19.92 16.10 -6.34
N ASP A 523 19.59 14.98 -6.98
CA ASP A 523 20.00 14.68 -8.37
C ASP A 523 19.50 15.74 -9.35
N LEU A 524 18.23 16.13 -9.24
CA LEU A 524 17.67 17.18 -10.09
C LEU A 524 18.29 18.55 -9.80
N GLN A 525 18.59 18.85 -8.54
CA GLN A 525 19.25 20.10 -8.16
C GLN A 525 20.67 20.17 -8.72
N ASN A 526 21.43 19.07 -8.68
CA ASN A 526 22.78 18.99 -9.23
C ASN A 526 22.74 19.12 -10.75
N SER A 527 21.81 18.46 -11.43
CA SER A 527 21.58 18.58 -12.87
C SER A 527 21.28 20.01 -13.30
N LYS A 528 20.39 20.68 -12.56
CA LYS A 528 20.06 22.09 -12.80
C LYS A 528 21.29 22.98 -12.64
N LYS A 529 22.06 22.83 -11.55
CA LYS A 529 23.29 23.59 -11.32
C LYS A 529 24.34 23.35 -12.40
N ALA A 530 24.50 22.11 -12.86
CA ALA A 530 25.46 21.78 -13.92
C ALA A 530 25.12 22.49 -15.24
N LEU A 531 23.85 22.54 -15.62
CA LEU A 531 23.39 23.27 -16.81
C LEU A 531 23.53 24.79 -16.64
N GLU A 532 23.17 25.33 -15.47
CA GLU A 532 23.31 26.76 -15.17
C GLU A 532 24.76 27.22 -15.16
N ALA A 533 25.69 26.36 -14.72
CA ALA A 533 27.14 26.64 -14.73
C ALA A 533 27.73 26.88 -16.14
N ILE A 534 27.05 26.39 -17.17
CA ILE A 534 27.39 26.60 -18.57
C ILE A 534 26.45 27.59 -19.29
N ASP A 535 25.71 28.42 -18.54
CA ASP A 535 24.72 29.37 -19.04
C ASP A 535 23.58 28.74 -19.86
N VAL A 536 23.22 27.49 -19.61
CA VAL A 536 22.11 26.80 -20.22
C VAL A 536 20.96 26.68 -19.20
N LYS A 537 19.78 27.14 -19.61
CA LYS A 537 18.56 27.00 -18.79
C LYS A 537 17.83 25.73 -19.14
N VAL A 538 17.38 24.98 -18.12
CA VAL A 538 16.44 23.89 -18.30
C VAL A 538 15.15 24.43 -18.91
N SER A 539 14.80 23.97 -20.10
CA SER A 539 13.62 24.42 -20.82
C SER A 539 12.32 23.85 -20.24
N GLY A 540 12.39 22.67 -19.70
CA GLY A 540 11.30 22.01 -19.01
C GLY A 540 11.66 20.60 -18.54
N ILE A 541 10.78 20.04 -17.73
CA ILE A 541 10.94 18.71 -17.15
C ILE A 541 9.83 17.79 -17.64
N VAL A 542 10.17 16.52 -17.86
CA VAL A 542 9.24 15.42 -18.09
C VAL A 542 9.36 14.44 -16.92
N LEU A 543 8.26 14.25 -16.18
CA LEU A 543 8.21 13.27 -15.09
C LEU A 543 7.73 11.92 -15.61
N ASN A 544 8.65 10.97 -15.69
CA ASN A 544 8.41 9.61 -16.20
C ASN A 544 7.99 8.65 -15.08
N ARG A 545 7.37 7.51 -15.44
CA ARG A 545 6.96 6.41 -14.55
C ARG A 545 6.01 6.85 -13.42
N THR A 546 5.16 7.84 -13.69
CA THR A 546 4.14 8.23 -12.71
C THR A 546 3.11 7.13 -12.52
N VAL A 547 2.58 7.02 -11.32
CA VAL A 547 1.46 6.11 -11.00
C VAL A 547 0.17 6.93 -11.05
N ASP A 548 -0.84 6.45 -11.76
CA ASP A 548 -2.17 7.10 -11.78
C ASP A 548 -2.74 7.10 -10.36
N GLU A 549 -2.77 8.24 -9.71
CA GLU A 549 -3.63 8.45 -8.56
C GLU A 549 -5.08 8.44 -9.06
N ARG A 550 -5.82 7.43 -8.65
CA ARG A 550 -7.24 7.24 -8.99
C ARG A 550 -8.06 8.47 -8.57
N ARG A 551 -8.12 9.48 -9.40
CA ARG A 551 -9.26 10.39 -9.42
C ARG A 551 -10.37 9.66 -10.16
N GLY A 552 -11.48 9.44 -9.45
CA GLY A 552 -12.57 8.56 -9.78
C GLY A 552 -13.08 8.63 -11.23
N ASP A 553 -13.78 7.61 -11.63
CA ASP A 553 -14.52 7.23 -12.86
C ASP A 553 -15.10 8.34 -13.78
N TYR A 554 -14.85 9.60 -13.51
CA TYR A 554 -15.38 10.71 -14.30
C TYR A 554 -14.70 10.87 -15.67
N TYR A 555 -13.44 10.41 -15.82
CA TYR A 555 -12.69 10.51 -17.09
C TYR A 555 -12.91 9.36 -18.06
N ASN A 556 -13.34 8.20 -17.59
CA ASN A 556 -13.60 7.05 -18.48
C ASN A 556 -14.81 7.28 -19.44
N LYS A 557 -15.69 8.23 -19.10
CA LYS A 557 -16.89 8.51 -19.89
C LYS A 557 -16.65 9.40 -21.12
N TYR A 558 -15.48 10.06 -21.23
CA TYR A 558 -15.13 10.94 -22.36
C TYR A 558 -14.31 10.25 -23.47
N TYR A 559 -13.80 9.04 -23.23
CA TYR A 559 -12.92 8.33 -24.19
C TYR A 559 -13.51 7.02 -24.73
N SER A 560 -14.78 6.75 -24.46
CA SER A 560 -15.52 5.61 -25.04
C SER A 560 -16.45 6.03 -26.20
N TYR A 561 -16.00 7.01 -27.01
CA TYR A 561 -16.60 7.35 -28.28
C TYR A 561 -15.60 7.17 -29.42
#